data_b9610aba7a12667a037b38ec41b37b52
#
_entry.id   b9610aba7a12667a037b38ec41b37b52
#
_cell.length_a   1.000
_cell.length_b   1.000
_cell.length_c   1.000
_cell.angle_alpha   90.00
_cell.angle_beta   90.00
_cell.angle_gamma   90.00
#
_symmetry.space_group_name_H-M   'P 1'
#
loop_
_entity.id
_entity.type
_entity.pdbx_description
1 polymer ?
#
loop_
_entity_poly.entity_id
_entity_poly.type
_entity_poly.pdbx_seq_one_letter_code
_entity_poly.pdbx_strand_id
1 'polypeptide(L)'
;AFAVDWDGDGRKDIWHSRADVFASIANYLRQAGWRLGEGWGKANNRVIGDWSALREVEPDSRCRALRDHTRKFSLDFWDKAGFDVSKLNAGQNYALVIPRPVDRRYYLVGGNFRTILSYNCANKYAVSVGLLADRILIN
;
A
#
# COMPACT_ATOMS: atom_id res chain seq x y z
N ALA A 1 -2.17 22.66 -4.66
CA ALA A 1 -0.81 22.10 -4.78
C ALA A 1 -0.37 21.54 -3.43
N PHE A 2 0.29 20.37 -3.42
CA PHE A 2 0.65 19.62 -2.20
C PHE A 2 1.98 20.08 -1.59
N ALA A 3 2.72 20.94 -2.28
CA ALA A 3 4.03 21.41 -1.83
C ALA A 3 3.95 22.21 -0.53
N VAL A 4 4.84 21.89 0.40
CA VAL A 4 4.94 22.48 1.75
C VAL A 4 6.31 23.11 1.90
N ASP A 5 6.37 24.30 2.48
CA ASP A 5 7.56 24.92 3.02
C ASP A 5 7.71 24.42 4.47
N TRP A 6 8.61 23.49 4.69
CA TRP A 6 8.80 22.85 6.00
C TRP A 6 9.91 23.51 6.81
N ASP A 7 10.95 23.97 6.16
CA ASP A 7 12.07 24.64 6.82
C ASP A 7 11.83 26.13 7.07
N GLY A 8 10.75 26.70 6.54
CA GLY A 8 10.28 28.07 6.84
C GLY A 8 11.08 29.16 6.14
N ASP A 9 11.78 28.83 5.04
CA ASP A 9 12.58 29.78 4.27
C ASP A 9 11.74 30.68 3.32
N GLY A 10 10.41 30.44 3.29
CA GLY A 10 9.47 31.15 2.42
C GLY A 10 9.33 30.54 1.03
N ARG A 11 9.94 29.41 0.77
CA ARG A 11 9.90 28.68 -0.50
C ARG A 11 9.37 27.28 -0.30
N LYS A 12 8.73 26.70 -1.31
CA LYS A 12 8.31 25.29 -1.37
C LYS A 12 9.22 24.55 -2.34
N ASP A 13 10.48 24.39 -1.93
CA ASP A 13 11.55 23.88 -2.80
C ASP A 13 11.61 22.36 -2.84
N ILE A 14 10.78 21.76 -3.67
CA ILE A 14 10.75 20.32 -3.89
C ILE A 14 11.93 19.81 -4.74
N TRP A 15 12.88 20.65 -5.12
CA TRP A 15 14.03 20.28 -5.94
C TRP A 15 15.33 20.20 -5.14
N HIS A 16 15.50 21.07 -4.14
CA HIS A 16 16.77 21.19 -3.41
C HIS A 16 16.61 21.04 -1.90
N SER A 17 15.41 21.33 -1.32
CA SER A 17 15.15 21.12 0.11
C SER A 17 14.60 19.71 0.36
N ARG A 18 15.41 18.85 1.01
CA ARG A 18 14.94 17.50 1.42
C ARG A 18 13.78 17.59 2.40
N ALA A 19 13.77 18.60 3.28
CA ALA A 19 12.70 18.81 4.24
C ALA A 19 11.36 19.06 3.55
N ASP A 20 11.35 19.96 2.57
CA ASP A 20 10.16 20.28 1.77
C ASP A 20 9.70 19.11 0.93
N VAL A 21 10.63 18.32 0.35
CA VAL A 21 10.29 17.12 -0.41
C VAL A 21 9.54 16.14 0.47
N PHE A 22 10.08 15.76 1.64
CA PHE A 22 9.44 14.79 2.52
C PHE A 22 8.11 15.30 3.08
N ALA A 23 8.06 16.56 3.51
CA ALA A 23 6.81 17.17 3.98
C ALA A 23 5.74 17.24 2.88
N SER A 24 6.14 17.52 1.66
CA SER A 24 5.21 17.57 0.51
C SER A 24 4.67 16.19 0.16
N ILE A 25 5.50 15.14 0.19
CA ILE A 25 5.06 13.75 -0.01
C ILE A 25 4.10 13.34 1.11
N ALA A 26 4.45 13.61 2.38
CA ALA A 26 3.60 13.30 3.52
C ALA A 26 2.25 14.04 3.44
N ASN A 27 2.26 15.30 3.05
CA ASN A 27 1.03 16.09 2.86
C ASN A 27 0.17 15.52 1.73
N TYR A 28 0.78 15.10 0.61
CA TYR A 28 0.05 14.43 -0.47
C TYR A 28 -0.63 13.15 0.04
N LEU A 29 0.12 12.27 0.68
CA LEU A 29 -0.41 11.00 1.18
C LEU A 29 -1.54 11.24 2.19
N ARG A 30 -1.38 12.21 3.10
CA ARG A 30 -2.42 12.59 4.06
C ARG A 30 -3.71 13.03 3.35
N GLN A 31 -3.61 13.89 2.35
CA GLN A 31 -4.76 14.37 1.58
C GLN A 31 -5.38 13.27 0.71
N ALA A 32 -4.59 12.30 0.27
CA ALA A 32 -5.04 11.13 -0.47
C ALA A 32 -5.66 10.03 0.41
N GLY A 33 -5.77 10.26 1.73
CA GLY A 33 -6.45 9.36 2.66
C GLY A 33 -5.55 8.43 3.48
N TRP A 34 -4.25 8.76 3.61
CA TRP A 34 -3.36 8.03 4.51
C TRP A 34 -3.87 8.06 5.94
N ARG A 35 -3.92 6.90 6.57
CA ARG A 35 -4.33 6.75 7.97
C ARG A 35 -3.14 6.41 8.85
N LEU A 36 -2.90 7.25 9.86
CA LEU A 36 -1.88 7.01 10.86
C LEU A 36 -2.20 5.74 11.66
N GLY A 37 -1.16 4.99 12.02
CA GLY A 37 -1.32 3.73 12.76
C GLY A 37 -1.76 2.53 11.90
N GLU A 38 -2.11 2.73 10.64
CA GLU A 38 -2.34 1.65 9.70
C GLU A 38 -1.10 1.43 8.84
N GLY A 39 -0.66 0.17 8.71
CA GLY A 39 0.40 -0.19 7.78
C GLY A 39 -0.06 -0.21 6.33
N TRP A 40 0.85 -0.44 5.41
CA TRP A 40 0.53 -0.64 3.99
C TRP A 40 -0.05 -2.04 3.72
N GLY A 41 0.42 -3.03 4.48
CA GLY A 41 0.09 -4.42 4.30
C GLY A 41 1.21 -5.33 4.80
N LYS A 42 1.28 -6.54 4.23
CA LYS A 42 2.26 -7.54 4.65
C LYS A 42 2.66 -8.44 3.49
N ALA A 43 3.96 -8.73 3.38
CA ALA A 43 4.47 -9.79 2.53
C ALA A 43 4.21 -11.17 3.17
N ASN A 44 3.78 -12.11 2.35
CA ASN A 44 3.52 -13.49 2.71
C ASN A 44 4.31 -14.45 1.84
N ASN A 45 4.53 -15.66 2.32
CA ASN A 45 4.97 -16.77 1.50
C ASN A 45 3.84 -17.18 0.54
N ARG A 46 4.20 -18.00 -0.45
CA ARG A 46 3.23 -18.53 -1.39
C ARG A 46 2.18 -19.40 -0.67
N VAL A 47 0.92 -19.09 -0.87
CA VAL A 47 -0.23 -19.86 -0.39
C VAL A 47 -0.96 -20.43 -1.61
N ILE A 48 -1.22 -21.74 -1.61
CA ILE A 48 -1.87 -22.41 -2.74
C ILE A 48 -3.36 -22.08 -2.73
N GLY A 49 -3.89 -21.62 -3.87
CA GLY A 49 -5.30 -21.30 -4.04
C GLY A 49 -5.58 -20.61 -5.38
N ASP A 50 -6.83 -20.64 -5.80
CA ASP A 50 -7.29 -19.85 -6.95
C ASP A 50 -7.78 -18.47 -6.46
N TRP A 51 -6.84 -17.55 -6.36
CA TRP A 51 -7.11 -16.19 -5.88
C TRP A 51 -7.79 -15.32 -6.92
N SER A 52 -7.74 -15.72 -8.20
CA SER A 52 -8.36 -14.96 -9.29
C SER A 52 -9.89 -14.96 -9.18
N ALA A 53 -10.47 -16.01 -8.61
CA ALA A 53 -11.92 -16.10 -8.34
C ALA A 53 -12.41 -15.03 -7.35
N LEU A 54 -11.52 -14.47 -6.53
CA LEU A 54 -11.83 -13.42 -5.55
C LEU A 54 -11.60 -12.00 -6.08
N ARG A 55 -11.29 -11.84 -7.36
CA ARG A 55 -11.02 -10.54 -8.00
C ARG A 55 -12.12 -9.53 -7.72
N GLU A 56 -11.75 -8.27 -7.54
CA GLU A 56 -12.70 -7.18 -7.47
C GLU A 56 -13.40 -7.00 -8.83
N VAL A 57 -14.73 -7.04 -8.85
CA VAL A 57 -15.51 -7.06 -10.10
C VAL A 57 -15.54 -5.69 -10.77
N GLU A 58 -15.54 -4.62 -9.98
CA GLU A 58 -15.56 -3.23 -10.46
C GLU A 58 -14.44 -2.42 -9.81
N PRO A 59 -13.19 -2.64 -10.25
CA PRO A 59 -12.08 -1.85 -9.73
C PRO A 59 -12.19 -0.39 -10.20
N ASP A 60 -11.72 0.55 -9.39
CA ASP A 60 -11.62 1.96 -9.80
C ASP A 60 -10.88 2.05 -11.14
N SER A 61 -11.59 2.54 -12.16
CA SER A 61 -11.10 2.59 -13.54
C SER A 61 -9.87 3.49 -13.73
N ARG A 62 -9.61 4.39 -12.78
CA ARG A 62 -8.49 5.33 -12.82
C ARG A 62 -7.14 4.70 -12.51
N CYS A 63 -7.15 3.54 -11.84
CA CYS A 63 -5.91 2.83 -11.52
C CYS A 63 -5.96 1.37 -11.96
N ARG A 64 -5.29 1.05 -13.05
CA ARG A 64 -5.24 -0.31 -13.62
C ARG A 64 -4.66 -1.36 -12.67
N ALA A 65 -3.77 -0.97 -11.76
CA ALA A 65 -3.18 -1.88 -10.79
C ALA A 65 -4.23 -2.55 -9.89
N LEU A 66 -5.37 -1.88 -9.65
CA LEU A 66 -6.47 -2.43 -8.84
C LEU A 66 -7.17 -3.63 -9.51
N ARG A 67 -7.03 -3.82 -10.80
CA ARG A 67 -7.57 -4.99 -11.51
C ARG A 67 -6.90 -6.30 -11.07
N ASP A 68 -5.73 -6.20 -10.49
CA ASP A 68 -4.97 -7.33 -9.97
C ASP A 68 -5.15 -7.48 -8.45
N HIS A 69 -6.24 -6.94 -7.89
CA HIS A 69 -6.57 -7.09 -6.49
C HIS A 69 -7.82 -7.97 -6.31
N THR A 70 -7.84 -8.73 -5.23
CA THR A 70 -9.08 -9.34 -4.74
C THR A 70 -9.97 -8.27 -4.12
N ARG A 71 -11.24 -8.62 -3.88
CA ARG A 71 -12.05 -7.93 -2.91
C ARG A 71 -11.37 -7.93 -1.54
N LYS A 72 -11.75 -7.01 -0.68
CA LYS A 72 -11.23 -6.94 0.69
C LYS A 72 -11.97 -7.91 1.60
N PHE A 73 -11.22 -8.67 2.39
CA PHE A 73 -11.71 -9.59 3.37
C PHE A 73 -11.10 -9.31 4.75
N SER A 74 -11.75 -9.83 5.80
CA SER A 74 -11.26 -9.74 7.18
C SER A 74 -9.97 -10.53 7.39
N LEU A 75 -9.27 -10.25 8.49
CA LEU A 75 -8.09 -11.05 8.86
C LEU A 75 -8.44 -12.50 9.13
N ASP A 76 -9.60 -12.79 9.74
CA ASP A 76 -10.07 -14.16 9.97
C ASP A 76 -10.21 -14.96 8.66
N PHE A 77 -10.70 -14.31 7.61
CA PHE A 77 -10.76 -14.95 6.29
C PHE A 77 -9.36 -15.32 5.77
N TRP A 78 -8.40 -14.39 5.85
CA TRP A 78 -7.06 -14.62 5.34
C TRP A 78 -6.26 -15.62 6.18
N ASP A 79 -6.44 -15.61 7.51
CA ASP A 79 -5.83 -16.58 8.41
C ASP A 79 -6.32 -18.00 8.10
N LYS A 80 -7.63 -18.19 7.96
CA LYS A 80 -8.23 -19.47 7.54
C LYS A 80 -7.80 -19.90 6.15
N ALA A 81 -7.49 -18.98 5.27
CA ALA A 81 -6.94 -19.25 3.95
C ALA A 81 -5.44 -19.60 3.97
N GLY A 82 -4.77 -19.54 5.14
CA GLY A 82 -3.38 -19.92 5.34
C GLY A 82 -2.37 -18.79 5.21
N PHE A 83 -2.81 -17.53 5.21
CA PHE A 83 -1.91 -16.37 5.21
C PHE A 83 -1.46 -16.01 6.62
N ASP A 84 -0.22 -15.55 6.75
CA ASP A 84 0.25 -14.93 7.98
C ASP A 84 -0.33 -13.52 8.10
N VAL A 85 -1.25 -13.34 9.04
CA VAL A 85 -1.93 -12.07 9.32
C VAL A 85 -1.35 -11.36 10.56
N SER A 86 -0.31 -11.92 11.19
CA SER A 86 0.33 -11.31 12.35
C SER A 86 0.82 -9.89 12.04
N LYS A 87 0.71 -8.99 13.00
CA LYS A 87 1.07 -7.56 12.90
C LYS A 87 0.18 -6.74 11.94
N LEU A 88 -0.85 -7.32 11.34
CA LEU A 88 -1.86 -6.56 10.61
C LEU A 88 -2.92 -6.00 11.56
N ASN A 89 -3.51 -4.85 11.20
CA ASN A 89 -4.53 -4.20 12.00
C ASN A 89 -5.87 -4.93 11.86
N ALA A 90 -6.39 -5.48 12.97
CA ALA A 90 -7.66 -6.21 12.99
C ALA A 90 -8.90 -5.31 12.70
N GLY A 91 -8.77 -4.00 12.81
CA GLY A 91 -9.85 -3.04 12.56
C GLY A 91 -10.10 -2.75 11.08
N GLN A 92 -9.36 -3.36 10.16
CA GLN A 92 -9.56 -3.15 8.72
C GLN A 92 -9.54 -4.46 7.93
N ASN A 93 -10.10 -4.39 6.71
CA ASN A 93 -10.07 -5.47 5.75
C ASN A 93 -8.89 -5.30 4.77
N TYR A 94 -8.40 -6.43 4.25
CA TYR A 94 -7.26 -6.50 3.35
C TYR A 94 -7.64 -7.16 2.03
N ALA A 95 -7.00 -6.72 0.96
CA ALA A 95 -7.05 -7.38 -0.34
C ALA A 95 -5.73 -8.13 -0.58
N LEU A 96 -5.77 -9.20 -1.36
CA LEU A 96 -4.58 -9.81 -1.91
C LEU A 96 -4.26 -9.14 -3.25
N VAL A 97 -3.02 -8.73 -3.45
CA VAL A 97 -2.51 -8.49 -4.80
C VAL A 97 -2.41 -9.85 -5.47
N ILE A 98 -3.25 -10.12 -6.48
CA ILE A 98 -3.37 -11.43 -7.13
C ILE A 98 -2.02 -11.79 -7.74
N PRO A 99 -1.39 -12.88 -7.27
CA PRO A 99 -0.05 -13.24 -7.72
C PRO A 99 -0.09 -13.82 -9.14
N ARG A 100 0.96 -13.53 -9.90
CA ARG A 100 1.21 -14.25 -11.14
C ARG A 100 1.84 -15.61 -10.84
N PRO A 101 1.78 -16.59 -11.73
CA PRO A 101 2.36 -17.92 -11.51
C PRO A 101 3.85 -17.92 -11.13
N VAL A 102 4.59 -16.88 -11.55
CA VAL A 102 6.03 -16.73 -11.27
C VAL A 102 6.34 -16.02 -9.95
N ASP A 103 5.34 -15.44 -9.29
CA ASP A 103 5.54 -14.67 -8.08
C ASP A 103 5.82 -15.62 -6.91
N ARG A 104 6.89 -15.34 -6.18
CA ARG A 104 7.32 -16.14 -5.01
C ARG A 104 6.75 -15.60 -3.70
N ARG A 105 6.38 -14.33 -3.67
CA ARG A 105 5.79 -13.66 -2.52
C ARG A 105 4.43 -13.11 -2.87
N TYR A 106 3.55 -13.16 -1.89
CA TYR A 106 2.18 -12.67 -1.97
C TYR A 106 2.03 -11.50 -1.01
N TYR A 107 1.12 -10.58 -1.29
CA TYR A 107 0.99 -9.35 -0.54
C TYR A 107 -0.47 -9.12 -0.15
N LEU A 108 -0.74 -9.16 1.16
CA LEU A 108 -1.99 -8.64 1.71
C LEU A 108 -1.84 -7.14 1.92
N VAL A 109 -2.75 -6.36 1.35
CA VAL A 109 -2.63 -4.90 1.29
C VAL A 109 -3.85 -4.21 1.87
N GLY A 110 -3.60 -3.16 2.66
CA GLY A 110 -4.60 -2.37 3.34
C GLY A 110 -4.98 -1.07 2.61
N GLY A 111 -5.63 -0.17 3.35
CA GLY A 111 -6.05 1.14 2.83
C GLY A 111 -4.89 2.01 2.39
N ASN A 112 -3.83 2.08 3.19
CA ASN A 112 -2.65 2.90 2.89
C ASN A 112 -1.91 2.45 1.62
N PHE A 113 -1.98 1.18 1.24
CA PHE A 113 -1.46 0.72 -0.05
C PHE A 113 -2.19 1.38 -1.23
N ARG A 114 -3.52 1.51 -1.14
CA ARG A 114 -4.29 2.24 -2.17
C ARG A 114 -3.93 3.72 -2.23
N THR A 115 -3.60 4.31 -1.09
CA THR A 115 -3.10 5.69 -1.04
C THR A 115 -1.77 5.83 -1.78
N ILE A 116 -0.84 4.87 -1.64
CA ILE A 116 0.40 4.85 -2.43
C ILE A 116 0.09 4.70 -3.93
N LEU A 117 -0.86 3.84 -4.30
CA LEU A 117 -1.28 3.68 -5.69
C LEU A 117 -1.88 4.95 -6.30
N SER A 118 -2.48 5.84 -5.49
CA SER A 118 -2.99 7.12 -6.00
C SER A 118 -1.87 8.07 -6.43
N TYR A 119 -0.67 7.92 -5.85
CA TYR A 119 0.53 8.64 -6.28
C TYR A 119 1.12 8.03 -7.57
N ASN A 120 1.29 6.71 -7.58
CA ASN A 120 1.78 5.98 -8.74
C ASN A 120 1.04 4.64 -8.85
N CYS A 121 0.17 4.53 -9.86
CA CYS A 121 -0.68 3.36 -10.07
C CYS A 121 0.12 2.17 -10.62
N ALA A 122 1.01 1.62 -9.79
CA ALA A 122 1.78 0.42 -10.10
C ALA A 122 2.00 -0.43 -8.85
N ASN A 123 1.50 -1.68 -8.83
CA ASN A 123 1.64 -2.58 -7.68
C ASN A 123 3.10 -2.79 -7.27
N LYS A 124 4.00 -2.95 -8.24
CA LYS A 124 5.43 -3.11 -7.95
C LYS A 124 6.02 -1.90 -7.23
N TYR A 125 5.63 -0.68 -7.64
CA TYR A 125 6.05 0.55 -6.97
C TYR A 125 5.54 0.57 -5.53
N ALA A 126 4.24 0.38 -5.34
CA ALA A 126 3.63 0.44 -4.01
C ALA A 126 4.20 -0.63 -3.05
N VAL A 127 4.43 -1.85 -3.54
CA VAL A 127 5.11 -2.91 -2.77
C VAL A 127 6.53 -2.50 -2.40
N SER A 128 7.30 -1.93 -3.34
CA SER A 128 8.67 -1.48 -3.06
C SER A 128 8.73 -0.39 -2.00
N VAL A 129 7.79 0.56 -2.04
CA VAL A 129 7.66 1.61 -1.02
C VAL A 129 7.33 1.00 0.34
N GLY A 130 6.38 0.08 0.42
CA GLY A 130 6.00 -0.59 1.65
C GLY A 130 7.14 -1.40 2.26
N LEU A 131 7.82 -2.23 1.46
CA LEU A 131 8.96 -3.01 1.91
C LEU A 131 10.15 -2.15 2.36
N LEU A 132 10.37 -1.02 1.71
CA LEU A 132 11.40 -0.05 2.13
C LEU A 132 11.03 0.59 3.48
N ALA A 133 9.78 0.99 3.65
CA ALA A 133 9.29 1.56 4.90
C ALA A 133 9.49 0.57 6.07
N ASP A 134 9.15 -0.71 5.87
CA ASP A 134 9.35 -1.74 6.89
C ASP A 134 10.83 -1.87 7.30
N ARG A 135 11.77 -1.75 6.35
CA ARG A 135 13.20 -1.81 6.65
C ARG A 135 13.72 -0.60 7.42
N ILE A 136 13.18 0.58 7.16
CA ILE A 136 13.57 1.82 7.85
C ILE A 136 13.10 1.79 9.31
N LEU A 137 11.92 1.22 9.58
CA LEU A 137 11.36 1.13 10.92
C LEU A 137 12.02 0.09 11.82
N ILE A 138 12.81 -0.83 11.28
CA ILE A 138 13.50 -1.89 12.03
C ILE A 138 14.87 -1.40 12.55
N ASN A 139 15.41 -0.30 12.03
CA ASN A 139 16.67 0.33 12.46
C ASN A 139 16.42 1.46 13.46
#